data_3fc9bdd8c00599008cd86a6ca6a2bcd8
#
_entry.id   3fc9bdd8c00599008cd86a6ca6a2bcd8
#
_cell.length_a   1.000
_cell.length_b   1.000
_cell.length_c   1.000
_cell.angle_alpha   90.00
_cell.angle_beta   90.00
_cell.angle_gamma   90.00
#
_symmetry.space_group_name_H-M   'P 1'
#
loop_
_entity.id
_entity.type
_entity.pdbx_description
1 polymer ?
#
loop_
_entity_poly.entity_id
_entity_poly.type
_entity_poly.pdbx_seq_one_letter_code
_entity_poly.pdbx_strand_id
1 'polypeptide(L)'
;MNQVYLDSARLLTRVASLVLVDGTFALKGGTAINLFVRDMPRLSVDLDLVFPDHTLPREQALRRINEAIRQSAARLQKQGFLTHAPAATESGETKLMVRRGGIEVKIEVNFVMRGTVHPVHMASLTEAARDTLQADLEIPVASFEDVYGGKLVAAMDRQHPRDLFDVTQLFAHEGITVGIRRAFVIYLASHNRPVHEVLFPSLRDIRQEFEHNFAGMTTEPVELDALLAARASE
;
A
#
# COMPACT_ATOMS: atom_id res chain seq x y z
N MET A 1 -13.51 14.36 -4.25
CA MET A 1 -12.41 13.54 -4.84
C MET A 1 -12.10 14.01 -6.26
N ASN A 2 -10.81 14.04 -6.63
CA ASN A 2 -10.38 14.42 -7.97
C ASN A 2 -10.61 13.25 -8.97
N GLN A 3 -11.12 13.56 -10.18
CA GLN A 3 -11.44 12.57 -11.23
C GLN A 3 -10.23 11.75 -11.66
N VAL A 4 -9.04 12.37 -11.72
CA VAL A 4 -7.79 11.68 -12.11
C VAL A 4 -7.46 10.53 -11.14
N TYR A 5 -7.59 10.77 -9.83
CA TYR A 5 -7.37 9.74 -8.83
C TYR A 5 -8.45 8.64 -8.86
N LEU A 6 -9.70 9.03 -9.14
CA LEU A 6 -10.80 8.08 -9.27
C LEU A 6 -10.58 7.12 -10.45
N ASP A 7 -10.18 7.65 -11.60
CA ASP A 7 -9.90 6.85 -12.78
C ASP A 7 -8.68 5.94 -12.57
N SER A 8 -7.66 6.41 -11.84
CA SER A 8 -6.52 5.59 -11.44
C SER A 8 -6.95 4.47 -10.49
N ALA A 9 -7.82 4.73 -9.52
CA ALA A 9 -8.34 3.71 -8.60
C ALA A 9 -9.20 2.66 -9.33
N ARG A 10 -10.01 3.07 -10.32
CA ARG A 10 -10.75 2.14 -11.19
C ARG A 10 -9.83 1.25 -12.03
N LEU A 11 -8.76 1.82 -12.57
CA LEU A 11 -7.76 1.04 -13.30
C LEU A 11 -7.07 0.05 -12.35
N LEU A 12 -6.73 0.50 -11.13
CA LEU A 12 -6.08 -0.29 -10.10
C LEU A 12 -6.89 -1.55 -9.73
N THR A 13 -8.21 -1.46 -9.55
CA THR A 13 -9.03 -2.64 -9.22
C THR A 13 -9.00 -3.69 -10.33
N ARG A 14 -9.01 -3.27 -11.60
CA ARG A 14 -8.86 -4.19 -12.76
C ARG A 14 -7.48 -4.82 -12.80
N VAL A 15 -6.43 -4.06 -12.48
CA VAL A 15 -5.05 -4.56 -12.44
C VAL A 15 -4.90 -5.54 -11.28
N ALA A 16 -5.43 -5.22 -10.10
CA ALA A 16 -5.36 -6.07 -8.90
C ALA A 16 -5.95 -7.46 -9.15
N SER A 17 -7.10 -7.56 -9.83
CA SER A 17 -7.75 -8.85 -10.15
C SER A 17 -6.88 -9.77 -11.03
N LEU A 18 -5.99 -9.21 -11.85
CA LEU A 18 -5.10 -9.95 -12.74
C LEU A 18 -3.74 -10.29 -12.10
N VAL A 19 -3.35 -9.52 -11.08
CA VAL A 19 -2.05 -9.67 -10.41
C VAL A 19 -2.15 -10.64 -9.23
N LEU A 20 -3.25 -10.58 -8.47
CA LEU A 20 -3.43 -11.30 -7.21
C LEU A 20 -4.17 -12.65 -7.37
N VAL A 21 -4.37 -13.11 -8.59
CA VAL A 21 -5.20 -14.29 -8.91
C VAL A 21 -4.62 -15.61 -8.42
N ASP A 22 -3.31 -15.73 -8.29
CA ASP A 22 -2.64 -17.02 -7.98
C ASP A 22 -2.20 -17.15 -6.50
N GLY A 23 -2.52 -16.17 -5.66
CA GLY A 23 -2.20 -16.18 -4.24
C GLY A 23 -0.70 -16.07 -3.91
N THR A 24 0.15 -15.80 -4.90
CA THR A 24 1.59 -15.59 -4.67
C THR A 24 1.85 -14.31 -3.86
N PHE A 25 1.00 -13.31 -4.03
CA PHE A 25 1.06 -12.04 -3.32
C PHE A 25 -0.19 -11.77 -2.51
N ALA A 26 -0.05 -10.92 -1.51
CA ALA A 26 -1.16 -10.27 -0.83
C ALA A 26 -1.03 -8.75 -0.94
N LEU A 27 -2.17 -8.07 -0.99
CA LEU A 27 -2.23 -6.62 -0.97
C LEU A 27 -1.89 -6.10 0.42
N LYS A 28 -1.12 -5.01 0.48
CA LYS A 28 -0.84 -4.24 1.69
C LYS A 28 -0.92 -2.73 1.40
N GLY A 29 -0.45 -1.92 2.34
CA GLY A 29 -0.29 -0.48 2.14
C GLY A 29 -1.59 0.31 2.08
N GLY A 30 -1.55 1.47 1.44
CA GLY A 30 -2.67 2.41 1.41
C GLY A 30 -3.92 1.87 0.73
N THR A 31 -3.76 1.07 -0.31
CA THR A 31 -4.88 0.46 -1.03
C THR A 31 -5.60 -0.58 -0.18
N ALA A 32 -4.87 -1.41 0.58
CA ALA A 32 -5.47 -2.33 1.54
C ALA A 32 -6.29 -1.57 2.61
N ILE A 33 -5.73 -0.52 3.20
CA ILE A 33 -6.43 0.29 4.21
C ILE A 33 -7.71 0.87 3.63
N ASN A 34 -7.63 1.58 2.52
CA ASN A 34 -8.69 2.49 2.10
C ASN A 34 -9.77 1.82 1.24
N LEU A 35 -9.50 0.66 0.65
CA LEU A 35 -10.48 -0.03 -0.19
C LEU A 35 -10.99 -1.36 0.41
N PHE A 36 -10.31 -1.93 1.43
CA PHE A 36 -10.67 -3.23 1.99
C PHE A 36 -10.86 -3.24 3.51
N VAL A 37 -10.29 -2.26 4.23
CA VAL A 37 -10.39 -2.16 5.69
C VAL A 37 -11.28 -1.00 6.11
N ARG A 38 -11.06 0.18 5.55
CA ARG A 38 -11.86 1.40 5.77
C ARG A 38 -12.78 1.63 4.60
N ASP A 39 -13.95 2.21 4.86
CA ASP A 39 -14.95 2.45 3.85
C ASP A 39 -14.61 3.67 2.98
N MET A 40 -13.46 3.57 2.30
CA MET A 40 -12.91 4.51 1.33
C MET A 40 -12.80 5.97 1.80
N PRO A 41 -12.18 6.26 2.96
CA PRO A 41 -12.01 7.65 3.42
C PRO A 41 -11.11 8.47 2.49
N ARG A 42 -10.23 7.81 1.72
CA ARG A 42 -9.46 8.41 0.64
C ARG A 42 -9.20 7.43 -0.50
N LEU A 43 -8.89 7.96 -1.67
CA LEU A 43 -8.41 7.15 -2.79
C LEU A 43 -6.98 6.66 -2.57
N SER A 44 -6.66 5.52 -3.17
CA SER A 44 -5.32 4.98 -3.30
C SER A 44 -5.08 4.54 -4.74
N VAL A 45 -3.88 4.77 -5.25
CA VAL A 45 -3.55 4.64 -6.67
C VAL A 45 -2.35 3.74 -6.95
N ASP A 46 -1.77 3.16 -5.91
CA ASP A 46 -0.62 2.24 -5.98
C ASP A 46 -1.00 0.85 -5.46
N LEU A 47 -0.45 -0.21 -6.05
CA LEU A 47 -0.56 -1.58 -5.55
C LEU A 47 0.73 -1.98 -4.83
N ASP A 48 0.71 -1.89 -3.51
CA ASP A 48 1.78 -2.38 -2.65
C ASP A 48 1.54 -3.87 -2.34
N LEU A 49 2.48 -4.72 -2.73
CA LEU A 49 2.36 -6.17 -2.57
C LEU A 49 3.39 -6.71 -1.58
N VAL A 50 2.99 -7.72 -0.83
CA VAL A 50 3.87 -8.55 -0.01
C VAL A 50 3.86 -9.99 -0.53
N PHE A 51 5.02 -10.64 -0.47
CA PHE A 51 5.16 -12.08 -0.65
C PHE A 51 5.04 -12.73 0.75
N PRO A 52 3.93 -13.43 1.07
CA PRO A 52 3.62 -13.84 2.44
C PRO A 52 4.54 -14.94 3.00
N ASP A 53 5.08 -15.79 2.13
CA ASP A 53 5.86 -16.95 2.55
C ASP A 53 7.28 -16.54 2.99
N HIS A 54 7.46 -16.40 4.30
CA HIS A 54 8.76 -16.10 4.92
C HIS A 54 9.65 -17.34 5.12
N THR A 55 9.12 -18.54 4.91
CA THR A 55 9.85 -19.81 5.17
C THR A 55 10.84 -20.15 4.06
N LEU A 56 10.63 -19.63 2.87
CA LEU A 56 11.50 -19.88 1.73
C LEU A 56 12.87 -19.19 1.89
N PRO A 57 13.96 -19.87 1.50
CA PRO A 57 15.25 -19.21 1.34
C PRO A 57 15.16 -18.00 0.41
N ARG A 58 15.94 -16.94 0.70
CA ARG A 58 15.89 -15.66 -0.03
C ARG A 58 15.92 -15.83 -1.55
N GLU A 59 16.84 -16.64 -2.06
CA GLU A 59 16.99 -16.84 -3.51
C GLU A 59 15.77 -17.51 -4.15
N GLN A 60 15.16 -18.46 -3.45
CA GLN A 60 13.96 -19.14 -3.94
C GLN A 60 12.76 -18.18 -3.93
N ALA A 61 12.60 -17.39 -2.88
CA ALA A 61 11.56 -16.36 -2.81
C ALA A 61 11.72 -15.33 -3.93
N LEU A 62 12.92 -14.83 -4.17
CA LEU A 62 13.18 -13.89 -5.27
C LEU A 62 12.87 -14.47 -6.64
N ARG A 63 13.22 -15.75 -6.89
CA ARG A 63 12.85 -16.45 -8.14
C ARG A 63 11.32 -16.52 -8.31
N ARG A 64 10.58 -16.89 -7.25
CA ARG A 64 9.10 -16.96 -7.28
C ARG A 64 8.47 -15.59 -7.51
N ILE A 65 8.95 -14.56 -6.82
CA ILE A 65 8.48 -13.18 -6.98
C ILE A 65 8.69 -12.71 -8.43
N ASN A 66 9.90 -12.89 -8.97
CA ASN A 66 10.21 -12.47 -10.34
C ASN A 66 9.37 -13.24 -11.37
N GLU A 67 9.15 -14.53 -11.16
CA GLU A 67 8.29 -15.33 -12.02
C GLU A 67 6.84 -14.85 -11.96
N ALA A 68 6.29 -14.62 -10.78
CA ALA A 68 4.93 -14.13 -10.58
C ALA A 68 4.72 -12.74 -11.21
N ILE A 69 5.70 -11.84 -11.12
CA ILE A 69 5.65 -10.52 -11.79
C ILE A 69 5.66 -10.68 -13.31
N ARG A 70 6.50 -11.56 -13.87
CA ARG A 70 6.49 -11.83 -15.33
C ARG A 70 5.15 -12.38 -15.80
N GLN A 71 4.59 -13.35 -15.07
CA GLN A 71 3.28 -13.93 -15.37
C GLN A 71 2.16 -12.88 -15.26
N SER A 72 2.19 -12.02 -14.25
CA SER A 72 1.25 -10.91 -14.10
C SER A 72 1.34 -9.93 -15.26
N ALA A 73 2.55 -9.55 -15.68
CA ALA A 73 2.76 -8.70 -16.85
C ALA A 73 2.19 -9.36 -18.13
N ALA A 74 2.41 -10.65 -18.33
CA ALA A 74 1.87 -11.37 -19.48
C ALA A 74 0.33 -11.44 -19.46
N ARG A 75 -0.29 -11.66 -18.28
CA ARG A 75 -1.76 -11.62 -18.12
C ARG A 75 -2.31 -10.24 -18.46
N LEU A 76 -1.69 -9.18 -17.95
CA LEU A 76 -2.06 -7.80 -18.21
C LEU A 76 -1.96 -7.45 -19.71
N GLN A 77 -0.86 -7.83 -20.37
CA GLN A 77 -0.65 -7.60 -21.80
C GLN A 77 -1.73 -8.29 -22.65
N LYS A 78 -2.12 -9.53 -22.32
CA LYS A 78 -3.21 -10.25 -22.99
C LYS A 78 -4.56 -9.54 -22.87
N GLN A 79 -4.75 -8.72 -21.83
CA GLN A 79 -5.94 -7.90 -21.60
C GLN A 79 -5.80 -6.48 -22.20
N GLY A 80 -4.75 -6.22 -22.98
CA GLY A 80 -4.54 -4.94 -23.67
C GLY A 80 -3.96 -3.83 -22.79
N PHE A 81 -3.32 -4.17 -21.65
CA PHE A 81 -2.55 -3.21 -20.87
C PHE A 81 -1.12 -3.11 -21.42
N LEU A 82 -0.55 -1.92 -21.38
CA LEU A 82 0.87 -1.71 -21.59
C LEU A 82 1.58 -1.90 -20.25
N THR A 83 2.62 -2.72 -20.24
CA THR A 83 3.42 -2.97 -19.02
C THR A 83 4.88 -2.62 -19.26
N HIS A 84 5.51 -1.99 -18.27
CA HIS A 84 6.93 -1.69 -18.26
C HIS A 84 7.50 -2.03 -16.87
N ALA A 85 8.49 -2.93 -16.85
CA ALA A 85 9.27 -3.21 -15.63
C ALA A 85 10.61 -2.48 -15.77
N PRO A 86 10.87 -1.40 -15.01
CA PRO A 86 12.19 -0.82 -14.95
C PRO A 86 13.22 -1.84 -14.46
N ALA A 87 14.48 -1.67 -14.84
CA ALA A 87 15.55 -2.53 -14.35
C ALA A 87 15.51 -2.59 -12.81
N ALA A 88 15.72 -3.79 -12.26
CA ALA A 88 15.71 -4.00 -10.81
C ALA A 88 16.67 -3.01 -10.14
N THR A 89 16.15 -2.25 -9.19
CA THR A 89 16.97 -1.32 -8.40
C THR A 89 17.71 -2.07 -7.30
N GLU A 90 18.86 -1.59 -6.89
CA GLU A 90 19.61 -2.10 -5.73
C GLU A 90 18.82 -2.01 -4.41
N SER A 91 17.76 -1.22 -4.40
CA SER A 91 16.90 -0.97 -3.23
C SER A 91 16.04 -2.14 -2.75
N GLY A 92 16.07 -3.29 -3.45
CA GLY A 92 15.31 -4.48 -3.04
C GLY A 92 13.80 -4.38 -3.32
N GLU A 93 13.40 -3.60 -4.33
CA GLU A 93 12.02 -3.52 -4.82
C GLU A 93 11.94 -3.87 -6.29
N THR A 94 10.90 -4.60 -6.69
CA THR A 94 10.50 -4.74 -8.09
C THR A 94 9.27 -3.88 -8.34
N LYS A 95 9.34 -3.10 -9.42
CA LYS A 95 8.24 -2.23 -9.87
C LYS A 95 7.72 -2.72 -11.21
N LEU A 96 6.40 -2.69 -11.37
CA LEU A 96 5.75 -2.90 -12.66
C LEU A 96 4.80 -1.73 -12.91
N MET A 97 5.07 -0.97 -13.95
CA MET A 97 4.18 0.12 -14.38
C MET A 97 3.17 -0.45 -15.36
N VAL A 98 1.90 -0.14 -15.14
CA VAL A 98 0.78 -0.63 -15.96
C VAL A 98 -0.01 0.56 -16.47
N ARG A 99 -0.17 0.65 -17.80
CA ARG A 99 -0.86 1.76 -18.47
C ARG A 99 -2.05 1.29 -19.30
N ARG A 100 -3.11 2.09 -19.27
CA ARG A 100 -4.24 1.97 -20.19
C ARG A 100 -4.97 3.32 -20.33
N GLY A 101 -5.25 3.75 -21.56
CA GLY A 101 -6.02 4.99 -21.81
C GLY A 101 -5.39 6.26 -21.23
N GLY A 102 -4.04 6.33 -21.19
CA GLY A 102 -3.33 7.48 -20.63
C GLY A 102 -3.19 7.45 -19.10
N ILE A 103 -3.81 6.51 -18.41
CA ILE A 103 -3.72 6.33 -16.95
C ILE A 103 -2.63 5.31 -16.63
N GLU A 104 -1.90 5.53 -15.56
CA GLU A 104 -0.84 4.63 -15.08
C GLU A 104 -1.11 4.21 -13.64
N VAL A 105 -0.87 2.93 -13.36
CA VAL A 105 -0.87 2.33 -12.02
C VAL A 105 0.49 1.68 -11.78
N LYS A 106 1.02 1.89 -10.60
CA LYS A 106 2.28 1.30 -10.15
C LYS A 106 2.01 0.11 -9.25
N ILE A 107 2.70 -0.99 -9.52
CA ILE A 107 2.76 -2.18 -8.67
C ILE A 107 4.15 -2.24 -8.06
N GLU A 108 4.23 -2.33 -6.74
CA GLU A 108 5.49 -2.44 -6.00
C GLU A 108 5.49 -3.71 -5.14
N VAL A 109 6.58 -4.48 -5.24
CA VAL A 109 6.84 -5.63 -4.36
C VAL A 109 8.12 -5.36 -3.60
N ASN A 110 8.03 -5.31 -2.27
CA ASN A 110 9.19 -5.13 -1.40
C ASN A 110 9.88 -6.48 -1.15
N PHE A 111 11.20 -6.54 -1.35
CA PHE A 111 12.03 -7.73 -1.10
C PHE A 111 12.80 -7.68 0.22
N VAL A 112 12.87 -6.52 0.86
CA VAL A 112 13.62 -6.35 2.12
C VAL A 112 12.92 -7.14 3.20
N MET A 113 11.65 -6.82 3.46
CA MET A 113 10.81 -7.62 4.31
C MET A 113 9.95 -8.57 3.49
N ARG A 114 10.10 -9.86 3.71
CA ARG A 114 9.28 -10.93 3.17
C ARG A 114 8.46 -11.54 4.29
N GLY A 115 7.25 -11.92 3.96
CA GLY A 115 6.32 -12.47 4.93
C GLY A 115 5.45 -11.41 5.59
N THR A 116 4.52 -11.90 6.38
CA THR A 116 3.61 -11.14 7.23
C THR A 116 3.74 -11.65 8.66
N VAL A 117 3.38 -10.84 9.64
CA VAL A 117 3.42 -11.22 11.07
C VAL A 117 2.19 -12.06 11.43
N HIS A 118 1.07 -11.75 10.78
CA HIS A 118 -0.21 -12.45 10.93
C HIS A 118 -0.65 -13.06 9.60
N PRO A 119 -1.57 -14.04 9.61
CA PRO A 119 -2.05 -14.66 8.39
C PRO A 119 -2.71 -13.69 7.42
N VAL A 120 -2.47 -13.90 6.13
CA VAL A 120 -3.22 -13.27 5.04
C VAL A 120 -4.63 -13.84 4.99
N HIS A 121 -5.60 -13.02 4.60
CA HIS A 121 -6.99 -13.44 4.44
C HIS A 121 -7.57 -12.91 3.12
N MET A 122 -8.63 -13.53 2.64
CA MET A 122 -9.41 -13.01 1.52
C MET A 122 -10.29 -11.87 2.02
N ALA A 123 -10.28 -10.75 1.31
CA ALA A 123 -11.11 -9.59 1.62
C ALA A 123 -11.77 -9.05 0.36
N SER A 124 -13.02 -8.61 0.50
CA SER A 124 -13.78 -7.91 -0.55
C SER A 124 -13.64 -6.41 -0.39
N LEU A 125 -13.81 -5.67 -1.49
CA LEU A 125 -13.94 -4.22 -1.45
C LEU A 125 -15.03 -3.81 -0.45
N THR A 126 -14.81 -2.71 0.27
CA THR A 126 -15.81 -2.08 1.12
C THR A 126 -17.01 -1.58 0.29
N GLU A 127 -18.14 -1.27 0.93
CA GLU A 127 -19.36 -0.86 0.24
C GLU A 127 -19.13 0.42 -0.57
N ALA A 128 -18.58 1.47 0.05
CA ALA A 128 -18.30 2.72 -0.65
C ALA A 128 -17.28 2.54 -1.79
N ALA A 129 -16.29 1.65 -1.63
CA ALA A 129 -15.32 1.36 -2.69
C ALA A 129 -15.98 0.64 -3.88
N ARG A 130 -16.85 -0.36 -3.63
CA ARG A 130 -17.59 -1.05 -4.70
C ARG A 130 -18.45 -0.08 -5.50
N ASP A 131 -19.24 0.74 -4.80
CA ASP A 131 -20.18 1.66 -5.43
C ASP A 131 -19.46 2.76 -6.23
N THR A 132 -18.42 3.36 -5.64
CA THR A 132 -17.68 4.45 -6.28
C THR A 132 -16.83 3.97 -7.47
N LEU A 133 -16.17 2.81 -7.31
CA LEU A 133 -15.30 2.27 -8.35
C LEU A 133 -16.07 1.42 -9.37
N GLN A 134 -17.34 1.08 -9.07
CA GLN A 134 -18.17 0.17 -9.88
C GLN A 134 -17.44 -1.15 -10.16
N ALA A 135 -16.88 -1.74 -9.11
CA ALA A 135 -16.09 -2.94 -9.17
C ALA A 135 -16.51 -3.91 -8.05
N ASP A 136 -16.43 -5.19 -8.32
CA ASP A 136 -16.52 -6.24 -7.32
C ASP A 136 -15.20 -7.03 -7.35
N LEU A 137 -14.51 -7.09 -6.22
CA LEU A 137 -13.17 -7.67 -6.14
C LEU A 137 -12.95 -8.28 -4.76
N GLU A 138 -12.56 -9.55 -4.75
CA GLU A 138 -12.10 -10.28 -3.56
C GLU A 138 -10.68 -10.78 -3.82
N ILE A 139 -9.73 -10.42 -2.97
CA ILE A 139 -8.30 -10.70 -3.14
C ILE A 139 -7.61 -11.02 -1.81
N PRO A 140 -6.44 -11.67 -1.84
CA PRO A 140 -5.60 -11.82 -0.66
C PRO A 140 -5.12 -10.46 -0.14
N VAL A 141 -5.39 -10.17 1.13
CA VAL A 141 -4.98 -8.92 1.81
C VAL A 141 -4.23 -9.28 3.09
N ALA A 142 -3.16 -8.55 3.39
CA ALA A 142 -2.46 -8.66 4.66
C ALA A 142 -3.40 -8.30 5.82
N SER A 143 -3.16 -8.86 7.01
CA SER A 143 -3.99 -8.60 8.17
C SER A 143 -4.07 -7.11 8.52
N PHE A 144 -5.14 -6.73 9.21
CA PHE A 144 -5.31 -5.38 9.75
C PHE A 144 -4.06 -4.92 10.53
N GLU A 145 -3.52 -5.80 11.36
CA GLU A 145 -2.35 -5.54 12.19
C GLU A 145 -1.09 -5.33 11.37
N ASP A 146 -0.88 -6.14 10.33
CA ASP A 146 0.27 -6.00 9.41
C ASP A 146 0.19 -4.72 8.59
N VAL A 147 -0.99 -4.41 8.07
CA VAL A 147 -1.20 -3.22 7.25
C VAL A 147 -0.92 -1.95 8.07
N TYR A 148 -1.47 -1.87 9.30
CA TYR A 148 -1.25 -0.70 10.15
C TYR A 148 0.12 -0.69 10.84
N GLY A 149 0.68 -1.85 11.21
CA GLY A 149 2.06 -1.93 11.70
C GLY A 149 3.07 -1.37 10.70
N GLY A 150 2.93 -1.76 9.42
CA GLY A 150 3.74 -1.21 8.34
C GLY A 150 3.46 0.26 8.05
N LYS A 151 2.20 0.72 8.23
CA LYS A 151 1.79 2.11 8.03
C LYS A 151 2.39 3.04 9.08
N LEU A 152 2.45 2.62 10.34
CA LEU A 152 3.11 3.37 11.42
C LEU A 152 4.60 3.59 11.12
N VAL A 153 5.32 2.53 10.70
CA VAL A 153 6.73 2.67 10.30
C VAL A 153 6.88 3.64 9.12
N ALA A 154 6.02 3.56 8.11
CA ALA A 154 6.07 4.44 6.96
C ALA A 154 5.76 5.91 7.34
N ALA A 155 4.81 6.15 8.23
CA ALA A 155 4.47 7.49 8.72
C ALA A 155 5.65 8.15 9.45
N MET A 156 6.36 7.39 10.28
CA MET A 156 7.55 7.86 10.98
C MET A 156 8.73 8.11 10.03
N ASP A 157 8.99 7.20 9.09
CA ASP A 157 10.15 7.27 8.21
C ASP A 157 10.03 8.38 7.16
N ARG A 158 8.96 8.42 6.39
CA ARG A 158 8.81 9.34 5.25
C ARG A 158 7.90 10.53 5.52
N GLN A 159 7.08 10.47 6.57
CA GLN A 159 6.18 11.55 7.00
C GLN A 159 5.26 12.07 5.88
N HIS A 160 4.83 11.16 4.98
CA HIS A 160 3.99 11.54 3.85
C HIS A 160 2.55 11.81 4.32
N PRO A 161 1.85 12.86 3.82
CA PRO A 161 0.49 13.20 4.23
C PRO A 161 -0.51 12.03 4.19
N ARG A 162 -0.40 11.13 3.18
CA ARG A 162 -1.21 9.92 3.08
C ARG A 162 -1.00 8.96 4.25
N ASP A 163 0.25 8.84 4.73
CA ASP A 163 0.56 7.93 5.83
C ASP A 163 0.07 8.51 7.16
N LEU A 164 0.27 9.81 7.39
CA LEU A 164 -0.25 10.51 8.55
C LEU A 164 -1.78 10.43 8.60
N PHE A 165 -2.47 10.66 7.49
CA PHE A 165 -3.92 10.52 7.42
C PHE A 165 -4.40 9.12 7.79
N ASP A 166 -3.78 8.06 7.23
CA ASP A 166 -4.15 6.68 7.53
C ASP A 166 -3.92 6.35 9.03
N VAL A 167 -2.85 6.87 9.63
CA VAL A 167 -2.55 6.71 11.06
C VAL A 167 -3.55 7.49 11.92
N THR A 168 -3.92 8.71 11.52
CA THR A 168 -4.97 9.48 12.21
C THR A 168 -6.30 8.71 12.25
N GLN A 169 -6.66 8.04 11.14
CA GLN A 169 -7.85 7.18 11.11
C GLN A 169 -7.74 5.99 12.09
N LEU A 170 -6.55 5.40 12.22
CA LEU A 170 -6.32 4.34 13.21
C LEU A 170 -6.56 4.83 14.63
N PHE A 171 -5.98 5.97 15.01
CA PHE A 171 -6.14 6.53 16.36
C PHE A 171 -7.56 6.96 16.66
N ALA A 172 -8.30 7.44 15.66
CA ALA A 172 -9.69 7.84 15.84
C ALA A 172 -10.65 6.64 16.06
N HIS A 173 -10.26 5.42 15.70
CA HIS A 173 -11.11 4.23 15.77
C HIS A 173 -10.58 3.19 16.77
N GLU A 174 -9.57 2.40 16.40
CA GLU A 174 -9.12 1.26 17.20
C GLU A 174 -7.93 1.59 18.12
N GLY A 175 -7.14 2.60 17.77
CA GLY A 175 -5.86 2.84 18.42
C GLY A 175 -4.84 1.73 18.18
N ILE A 176 -3.77 1.72 18.97
CA ILE A 176 -2.69 0.72 18.85
C ILE A 176 -3.03 -0.53 19.67
N THR A 177 -3.50 -1.57 18.99
CA THR A 177 -3.75 -2.88 19.60
C THR A 177 -2.45 -3.63 19.87
N VAL A 178 -2.52 -4.72 20.65
CA VAL A 178 -1.37 -5.61 20.89
C VAL A 178 -0.85 -6.22 19.58
N GLY A 179 -1.75 -6.59 18.67
CA GLY A 179 -1.39 -7.14 17.36
C GLY A 179 -0.66 -6.12 16.48
N ILE A 180 -1.19 -4.89 16.40
CA ILE A 180 -0.54 -3.79 15.65
C ILE A 180 0.85 -3.48 16.22
N ARG A 181 0.98 -3.40 17.56
CA ARG A 181 2.27 -3.16 18.21
C ARG A 181 3.29 -4.26 17.88
N ARG A 182 2.85 -5.53 17.86
CA ARG A 182 3.72 -6.65 17.48
C ARG A 182 4.17 -6.53 16.02
N ALA A 183 3.25 -6.26 15.11
CA ALA A 183 3.57 -6.06 13.70
C ALA A 183 4.51 -4.86 13.51
N PHE A 184 4.22 -3.72 14.16
CA PHE A 184 5.07 -2.53 14.13
C PHE A 184 6.51 -2.81 14.52
N VAL A 185 6.73 -3.52 15.65
CA VAL A 185 8.09 -3.85 16.12
C VAL A 185 8.85 -4.69 15.10
N ILE A 186 8.18 -5.68 14.48
CA ILE A 186 8.80 -6.54 13.48
C ILE A 186 9.10 -5.76 12.19
N TYR A 187 8.17 -4.92 11.70
CA TYR A 187 8.40 -4.09 10.54
C TYR A 187 9.51 -3.06 10.77
N LEU A 188 9.56 -2.44 11.96
CA LEU A 188 10.61 -1.52 12.35
C LEU A 188 11.99 -2.21 12.42
N ALA A 189 12.06 -3.39 13.02
CA ALA A 189 13.30 -4.18 13.10
C ALA A 189 13.80 -4.66 11.71
N SER A 190 12.89 -4.79 10.75
CA SER A 190 13.19 -5.19 9.38
C SER A 190 13.47 -4.00 8.44
N HIS A 191 13.42 -2.76 8.97
CA HIS A 191 13.65 -1.56 8.18
C HIS A 191 15.14 -1.42 7.81
N ASN A 192 15.42 -0.81 6.66
CA ASN A 192 16.79 -0.64 6.16
C ASN A 192 17.53 0.56 6.78
N ARG A 193 16.81 1.43 7.52
CA ARG A 193 17.39 2.53 8.30
C ARG A 193 17.53 2.13 9.76
N PRO A 194 18.48 2.74 10.49
CA PRO A 194 18.63 2.53 11.94
C PRO A 194 17.31 2.84 12.68
N VAL A 195 16.93 1.97 13.61
CA VAL A 195 15.64 2.07 14.34
C VAL A 195 15.49 3.43 15.02
N HIS A 196 16.55 3.99 15.61
CA HIS A 196 16.49 5.29 16.29
C HIS A 196 16.22 6.45 15.34
N GLU A 197 16.66 6.38 14.07
CA GLU A 197 16.38 7.41 13.07
C GLU A 197 14.91 7.37 12.60
N VAL A 198 14.30 6.19 12.61
CA VAL A 198 12.89 6.04 12.28
C VAL A 198 12.00 6.48 13.45
N LEU A 199 12.36 6.11 14.70
CA LEU A 199 11.59 6.44 15.90
C LEU A 199 11.69 7.93 16.29
N PHE A 200 12.82 8.57 16.01
CA PHE A 200 13.07 9.98 16.36
C PHE A 200 13.44 10.79 15.11
N PRO A 201 12.55 10.88 14.12
CA PRO A 201 12.85 11.55 12.88
C PRO A 201 12.88 13.07 13.05
N SER A 202 13.73 13.72 12.27
CA SER A 202 13.59 15.18 12.08
C SER A 202 12.30 15.48 11.33
N LEU A 203 11.49 16.39 11.86
CA LEU A 203 10.21 16.76 11.25
C LEU A 203 10.45 17.45 9.89
N ARG A 204 9.76 16.96 8.86
CA ARG A 204 9.83 17.50 7.50
C ARG A 204 8.72 18.53 7.25
N ASP A 205 8.99 19.52 6.43
CA ASP A 205 7.91 20.30 5.81
C ASP A 205 7.23 19.40 4.76
N ILE A 206 5.94 19.18 4.94
CA ILE A 206 5.13 18.31 4.07
C ILE A 206 4.12 19.09 3.24
N ARG A 207 4.18 20.41 3.21
CA ARG A 207 3.21 21.28 2.52
C ARG A 207 3.16 20.97 1.01
N GLN A 208 4.29 20.89 0.37
CA GLN A 208 4.37 20.60 -1.07
C GLN A 208 3.82 19.20 -1.38
N GLU A 209 4.16 18.20 -0.56
CA GLU A 209 3.65 16.85 -0.69
C GLU A 209 2.13 16.79 -0.46
N PHE A 210 1.62 17.59 0.48
CA PHE A 210 0.20 17.72 0.73
C PHE A 210 -0.54 18.27 -0.50
N GLU A 211 -0.07 19.37 -1.06
CA GLU A 211 -0.70 20.05 -2.19
C GLU A 211 -0.70 19.18 -3.46
N HIS A 212 0.41 18.52 -3.77
CA HIS A 212 0.58 17.80 -5.03
C HIS A 212 0.14 16.32 -4.97
N ASN A 213 0.28 15.68 -3.80
CA ASN A 213 0.17 14.22 -3.69
C ASN A 213 -0.91 13.74 -2.71
N PHE A 214 -1.69 14.67 -2.11
CA PHE A 214 -2.75 14.31 -1.17
C PHE A 214 -4.04 15.10 -1.38
N ALA A 215 -3.96 16.40 -1.63
CA ALA A 215 -5.14 17.25 -1.81
C ALA A 215 -6.09 16.68 -2.90
N GLY A 216 -7.37 16.57 -2.57
CA GLY A 216 -8.40 16.01 -3.46
C GLY A 216 -8.47 14.47 -3.51
N MET A 217 -7.67 13.76 -2.71
CA MET A 217 -7.77 12.29 -2.59
C MET A 217 -8.83 11.84 -1.57
N THR A 218 -9.17 12.67 -0.59
CA THR A 218 -10.07 12.31 0.52
C THR A 218 -11.54 12.54 0.18
N THR A 219 -12.42 11.78 0.84
CA THR A 219 -13.87 11.95 0.73
C THR A 219 -14.30 13.26 1.35
N GLU A 220 -13.86 13.50 2.59
CA GLU A 220 -14.06 14.78 3.28
C GLU A 220 -12.80 15.64 3.15
N PRO A 221 -12.92 16.97 3.03
CA PRO A 221 -11.77 17.87 3.03
C PRO A 221 -10.91 17.69 4.28
N VAL A 222 -9.60 17.68 4.10
CA VAL A 222 -8.62 17.59 5.18
C VAL A 222 -7.67 18.79 5.07
N GLU A 223 -7.49 19.50 6.17
CA GLU A 223 -6.58 20.63 6.24
C GLU A 223 -5.18 20.15 6.66
N LEU A 224 -4.15 20.81 6.11
CA LEU A 224 -2.76 20.49 6.43
C LEU A 224 -2.48 20.62 7.93
N ASP A 225 -3.00 21.68 8.56
CA ASP A 225 -2.77 21.95 9.98
C ASP A 225 -3.34 20.84 10.88
N ALA A 226 -4.45 20.20 10.47
CA ALA A 226 -4.99 19.05 11.18
C ALA A 226 -4.04 17.84 11.16
N LEU A 227 -3.41 17.57 10.01
CA LEU A 227 -2.40 16.51 9.91
C LEU A 227 -1.12 16.82 10.69
N LEU A 228 -0.70 18.09 10.70
CA LEU A 228 0.47 18.52 11.48
C LEU A 228 0.21 18.43 12.99
N ALA A 229 -0.99 18.79 13.45
CA ALA A 229 -1.39 18.64 14.85
C ALA A 229 -1.45 17.17 15.27
N ALA A 230 -2.03 16.30 14.43
CA ALA A 230 -2.04 14.86 14.68
C ALA A 230 -0.61 14.30 14.80
N ARG A 231 0.28 14.64 13.87
CA ARG A 231 1.70 14.22 13.90
C ARG A 231 2.42 14.61 15.20
N ALA A 232 2.07 15.73 15.80
CA ALA A 232 2.70 16.21 17.05
C ALA A 232 2.20 15.46 18.30
N SER A 233 1.05 14.78 18.19
CA SER A 233 0.42 14.02 19.29
C SER A 233 0.68 12.50 19.21
N GLU A 234 1.30 12.01 18.15
CA GLU A 234 1.71 10.61 17.93
C GLU A 234 3.09 10.33 18.53
#